data_9c005894da85bb89dcfb01452cf38490
#
_entry.id   9c005894da85bb89dcfb01452cf38490
#
_cell.length_a   1.000
_cell.length_b   1.000
_cell.length_c   1.000
_cell.angle_alpha   90.00
_cell.angle_beta   90.00
_cell.angle_gamma   90.00
#
_symmetry.space_group_name_H-M   'P 1'
#
loop_
_entity.id
_entity.type
_entity.pdbx_description
1 polymer ?
#
loop_
_entity_poly.entity_id
_entity_poly.type
_entity_poly.pdbx_seq_one_letter_code
_entity_poly.pdbx_strand_id
1 'polypeptide(L)'
;MPINNIKQPDIIEIDDSLRLLKYNGNYEEALTGYQDPYVYQNSEGIFDDNKKPDINYIKGMFEWLNNNGELYYIQIKEKEDYISIGDVTIKDVNPPITIWYKEYRGVGIGTKVMKTVIKRLKELGYEKITGTTVYKWNKSSQKMHEKLGFLKIDENGDEFIYELTL
;
A
#
# COMPACT_ATOMS: atom_id res chain seq x y z
N MET A 1 -3.01 2.18 -15.20
CA MET A 1 -1.96 1.80 -16.17
C MET A 1 -0.87 2.83 -16.09
N PRO A 2 0.38 2.42 -15.92
CA PRO A 2 1.46 3.39 -16.02
C PRO A 2 1.44 4.05 -17.40
N ILE A 3 1.80 5.32 -17.44
CA ILE A 3 1.91 6.05 -18.71
C ILE A 3 2.94 5.32 -19.57
N ASN A 4 2.56 5.02 -20.81
CA ASN A 4 3.43 4.31 -21.73
C ASN A 4 4.82 4.96 -21.81
N ASN A 5 5.87 4.14 -21.75
CA ASN A 5 7.27 4.50 -21.90
C ASN A 5 7.96 5.13 -20.68
N ILE A 6 7.32 5.21 -19.53
CA ILE A 6 8.01 5.62 -18.30
C ILE A 6 8.33 4.37 -17.48
N LYS A 7 9.62 4.10 -17.34
CA LYS A 7 10.10 2.91 -16.61
C LYS A 7 9.85 3.05 -15.11
N GLN A 8 9.37 1.98 -14.49
CA GLN A 8 9.30 1.88 -13.04
C GLN A 8 10.70 1.97 -12.42
N PRO A 9 10.97 2.90 -11.50
CA PRO A 9 12.25 2.96 -10.80
C PRO A 9 12.51 1.69 -9.98
N ASP A 10 13.76 1.25 -9.91
CA ASP A 10 14.14 0.13 -9.05
C ASP A 10 14.09 0.51 -7.57
N ILE A 11 14.44 1.75 -7.25
CA ILE A 11 14.42 2.30 -5.89
C ILE A 11 13.83 3.71 -5.94
N ILE A 12 12.92 4.01 -4.99
CA ILE A 12 12.46 5.38 -4.73
C ILE A 12 12.88 5.72 -3.30
N GLU A 13 13.84 6.62 -3.14
CA GLU A 13 14.26 7.11 -1.83
C GLU A 13 13.20 8.08 -1.29
N ILE A 14 12.78 7.88 -0.03
CA ILE A 14 11.81 8.75 0.65
C ILE A 14 12.53 9.68 1.63
N ASP A 15 13.37 9.12 2.50
CA ASP A 15 14.26 9.85 3.41
C ASP A 15 15.50 9.00 3.73
N ASP A 16 16.31 9.41 4.71
CA ASP A 16 17.56 8.75 5.04
C ASP A 16 17.39 7.28 5.51
N SER A 17 16.21 6.92 5.95
CA SER A 17 15.94 5.59 6.50
C SER A 17 14.79 4.82 5.83
N LEU A 18 14.04 5.47 4.94
CA LEU A 18 12.84 4.90 4.32
C LEU A 18 12.95 4.95 2.80
N ARG A 19 12.67 3.82 2.16
CA ARG A 19 12.66 3.72 0.70
C ARG A 19 11.64 2.71 0.20
N LEU A 20 11.39 2.75 -1.09
CA LEU A 20 10.63 1.74 -1.82
C LEU A 20 11.59 0.94 -2.70
N LEU A 21 11.53 -0.39 -2.60
CA LEU A 21 12.29 -1.30 -3.47
C LEU A 21 11.31 -2.01 -4.40
N LYS A 22 11.58 -1.95 -5.70
CA LYS A 22 10.76 -2.62 -6.71
C LYS A 22 10.60 -4.09 -6.38
N TYR A 23 9.37 -4.58 -6.50
CA TYR A 23 9.05 -6.00 -6.30
C TYR A 23 9.93 -6.89 -7.19
N ASN A 24 10.53 -7.92 -6.59
CA ASN A 24 11.49 -8.82 -7.24
C ASN A 24 11.01 -10.28 -7.29
N GLY A 25 9.75 -10.53 -6.97
CA GLY A 25 9.18 -11.89 -6.95
C GLY A 25 9.20 -12.56 -5.58
N ASN A 26 9.81 -11.95 -4.57
CA ASN A 26 9.85 -12.51 -3.21
C ASN A 26 8.57 -12.17 -2.42
N TYR A 27 7.47 -12.82 -2.77
CA TYR A 27 6.19 -12.64 -2.08
C TYR A 27 6.15 -13.34 -0.72
N GLU A 28 6.98 -14.34 -0.48
CA GLU A 28 7.02 -15.11 0.77
C GLU A 28 7.34 -14.24 1.98
N GLU A 29 8.11 -13.19 1.78
CA GLU A 29 8.50 -12.23 2.82
C GLU A 29 7.30 -11.57 3.50
N ALA A 30 6.18 -11.41 2.78
CA ALA A 30 4.97 -10.77 3.29
C ALA A 30 4.07 -11.70 4.11
N LEU A 31 4.29 -13.01 4.06
CA LEU A 31 3.35 -14.00 4.63
C LEU A 31 3.07 -13.76 6.12
N THR A 32 4.11 -13.59 6.92
CA THR A 32 3.96 -13.37 8.37
C THR A 32 3.14 -12.12 8.67
N GLY A 33 3.37 -11.05 7.90
CA GLY A 33 2.62 -9.81 8.06
C GLY A 33 1.14 -9.97 7.75
N TYR A 34 0.82 -10.61 6.63
CA TYR A 34 -0.58 -10.81 6.22
C TYR A 34 -1.32 -11.86 7.06
N GLN A 35 -0.62 -12.67 7.85
CA GLN A 35 -1.23 -13.58 8.80
C GLN A 35 -1.48 -12.96 10.18
N ASP A 36 -1.08 -11.72 10.41
CA ASP A 36 -1.47 -10.94 11.58
C ASP A 36 -2.95 -10.55 11.46
N PRO A 37 -3.81 -10.88 12.44
CA PRO A 37 -5.23 -10.51 12.42
C PRO A 37 -5.49 -9.03 12.16
N TYR A 38 -4.67 -8.14 12.73
CA TYR A 38 -4.80 -6.71 12.46
C TYR A 38 -4.68 -6.42 10.95
N VAL A 39 -3.72 -7.04 10.28
CA VAL A 39 -3.48 -6.83 8.85
C VAL A 39 -4.62 -7.43 8.02
N TYR A 40 -4.95 -8.69 8.18
CA TYR A 40 -5.98 -9.28 7.31
C TYR A 40 -7.39 -8.77 7.58
N GLN A 41 -7.68 -8.29 8.79
CA GLN A 41 -8.96 -7.62 9.08
C GLN A 41 -9.05 -6.25 8.41
N ASN A 42 -8.01 -5.43 8.55
CA ASN A 42 -8.01 -4.06 8.06
C ASN A 42 -7.72 -3.93 6.57
N SER A 43 -6.89 -4.80 6.01
CA SER A 43 -6.51 -4.74 4.60
C SER A 43 -7.36 -5.61 3.70
N GLU A 44 -7.81 -6.78 4.20
CA GLU A 44 -8.50 -7.78 3.39
C GLU A 44 -9.94 -8.03 3.81
N GLY A 45 -10.39 -7.44 4.93
CA GLY A 45 -11.75 -7.62 5.43
C GLY A 45 -12.06 -9.04 5.91
N ILE A 46 -11.04 -9.79 6.28
CA ILE A 46 -11.18 -11.18 6.74
C ILE A 46 -11.28 -11.21 8.25
N PHE A 47 -12.34 -11.82 8.79
CA PHE A 47 -12.57 -11.97 10.23
C PHE A 47 -12.58 -13.43 10.70
N ASP A 48 -12.60 -14.37 9.78
CA ASP A 48 -12.49 -15.82 10.06
C ASP A 48 -11.03 -16.24 9.95
N ASP A 49 -10.42 -16.63 11.07
CA ASP A 49 -9.01 -17.04 11.13
C ASP A 49 -8.71 -18.25 10.22
N ASN A 50 -9.71 -19.09 9.93
CA ASN A 50 -9.58 -20.21 9.01
C ASN A 50 -9.43 -19.76 7.55
N LYS A 51 -9.76 -18.49 7.26
CA LYS A 51 -9.68 -17.90 5.92
C LYS A 51 -8.53 -16.91 5.80
N LYS A 52 -7.64 -16.83 6.79
CA LYS A 52 -6.48 -15.92 6.73
C LYS A 52 -5.64 -16.17 5.48
N PRO A 53 -5.00 -15.14 4.93
CA PRO A 53 -4.17 -15.30 3.74
C PRO A 53 -3.11 -16.40 3.91
N ASP A 54 -3.05 -17.31 2.97
CA ASP A 54 -1.99 -18.30 2.85
C ASP A 54 -0.97 -17.86 1.79
N ILE A 55 0.05 -18.68 1.56
CA ILE A 55 1.10 -18.34 0.60
C ILE A 55 0.57 -18.20 -0.83
N ASN A 56 -0.43 -18.99 -1.22
CA ASN A 56 -1.03 -18.91 -2.55
C ASN A 56 -1.85 -17.63 -2.72
N TYR A 57 -2.55 -17.19 -1.67
CA TYR A 57 -3.27 -15.93 -1.64
C TYR A 57 -2.28 -14.76 -1.86
N ILE A 58 -1.18 -14.74 -1.12
CA ILE A 58 -0.15 -13.68 -1.22
C ILE A 58 0.47 -13.67 -2.63
N LYS A 59 0.82 -14.83 -3.15
CA LYS A 59 1.38 -14.96 -4.50
C LYS A 59 0.45 -14.37 -5.55
N GLY A 60 -0.82 -14.78 -5.53
CA GLY A 60 -1.83 -14.31 -6.48
C GLY A 60 -2.07 -12.80 -6.38
N MET A 61 -2.13 -12.27 -5.16
CA MET A 61 -2.31 -10.84 -4.92
C MET A 61 -1.12 -10.04 -5.48
N PHE A 62 0.10 -10.44 -5.18
CA PHE A 62 1.29 -9.71 -5.64
C PHE A 62 1.48 -9.81 -7.15
N GLU A 63 1.19 -10.95 -7.76
CA GLU A 63 1.21 -11.08 -9.22
C GLU A 63 0.21 -10.12 -9.87
N TRP A 64 -1.00 -10.05 -9.34
CA TRP A 64 -2.02 -9.14 -9.86
C TRP A 64 -1.60 -7.68 -9.70
N LEU A 65 -1.12 -7.30 -8.51
CA LEU A 65 -0.67 -5.93 -8.25
C LEU A 65 0.52 -5.53 -9.13
N ASN A 66 1.48 -6.44 -9.30
CA ASN A 66 2.64 -6.18 -10.15
C ASN A 66 2.27 -6.03 -11.64
N ASN A 67 1.21 -6.69 -12.08
CA ASN A 67 0.71 -6.58 -13.45
C ASN A 67 -0.19 -5.34 -13.67
N ASN A 68 -0.72 -4.75 -12.60
CA ASN A 68 -1.69 -3.66 -12.68
C ASN A 68 -1.19 -2.33 -12.10
N GLY A 69 0.07 -2.24 -11.70
CA GLY A 69 0.67 -1.04 -11.16
C GLY A 69 2.16 -1.20 -10.91
N GLU A 70 2.75 -0.23 -10.24
CA GLU A 70 4.15 -0.29 -9.80
C GLU A 70 4.20 -0.82 -8.37
N LEU A 71 4.46 -2.12 -8.21
CA LEU A 71 4.53 -2.78 -6.90
C LEU A 71 5.91 -2.61 -6.27
N TYR A 72 5.91 -2.20 -5.00
CA TYR A 72 7.11 -1.98 -4.19
C TYR A 72 7.01 -2.63 -2.82
N TYR A 73 8.15 -3.07 -2.29
CA TYR A 73 8.32 -3.26 -0.85
C TYR A 73 8.56 -1.91 -0.20
N ILE A 74 8.00 -1.70 0.98
CA ILE A 74 8.35 -0.58 1.85
C ILE A 74 9.51 -1.07 2.71
N GLN A 75 10.65 -0.37 2.66
CA GLN A 75 11.85 -0.76 3.38
C GLN A 75 12.31 0.32 4.35
N ILE A 76 12.72 -0.11 5.54
CA ILE A 76 13.32 0.76 6.53
C ILE A 76 14.76 0.32 6.83
N LYS A 77 15.63 1.30 7.07
CA LYS A 77 17.03 1.05 7.40
C LYS A 77 17.14 0.67 8.87
N GLU A 78 17.65 -0.51 9.11
CA GLU A 78 17.98 -1.04 10.43
C GLU A 78 19.49 -1.24 10.48
N LYS A 79 20.22 -0.42 11.28
CA LYS A 79 21.69 -0.38 11.28
C LYS A 79 22.22 -0.07 9.87
N GLU A 80 22.96 -0.99 9.26
CA GLU A 80 23.52 -0.82 7.93
C GLU A 80 22.65 -1.40 6.79
N ASP A 81 21.62 -2.18 7.14
CA ASP A 81 20.79 -2.91 6.17
C ASP A 81 19.37 -2.38 6.10
N TYR A 82 18.73 -2.58 4.94
CA TYR A 82 17.30 -2.34 4.77
C TYR A 82 16.52 -3.62 4.97
N ILE A 83 15.39 -3.52 5.68
CA ILE A 83 14.44 -4.61 5.86
C ILE A 83 13.09 -4.21 5.27
N SER A 84 12.38 -5.17 4.67
CA SER A 84 11.03 -4.96 4.17
C SER A 84 10.03 -5.04 5.30
N ILE A 85 9.18 -4.03 5.41
CA ILE A 85 8.18 -3.88 6.49
C ILE A 85 6.76 -3.73 5.98
N GLY A 86 6.58 -3.72 4.67
CA GLY A 86 5.28 -3.53 4.06
C GLY A 86 5.35 -3.57 2.55
N ASP A 87 4.22 -3.32 1.92
CA ASP A 87 4.10 -3.21 0.48
C ASP A 87 3.17 -2.06 0.09
N VAL A 88 3.39 -1.54 -1.11
CA VAL A 88 2.57 -0.49 -1.72
C VAL A 88 2.56 -0.68 -3.22
N THR A 89 1.42 -0.43 -3.84
CA THR A 89 1.31 -0.42 -5.29
C THR A 89 0.91 0.98 -5.76
N ILE A 90 1.72 1.56 -6.64
CA ILE A 90 1.44 2.86 -7.24
C ILE A 90 0.54 2.62 -8.45
N LYS A 91 -0.69 3.05 -8.33
CA LYS A 91 -1.72 2.98 -9.37
C LYS A 91 -2.77 4.05 -9.09
N ASP A 92 -3.47 4.48 -10.12
CA ASP A 92 -4.44 5.58 -10.02
C ASP A 92 -5.80 5.16 -9.42
N VAL A 93 -6.13 3.87 -9.49
CA VAL A 93 -7.37 3.33 -8.92
C VAL A 93 -7.03 2.47 -7.71
N ASN A 94 -7.51 2.92 -6.55
CA ASN A 94 -7.38 2.18 -5.29
C ASN A 94 -5.95 1.69 -4.99
N PRO A 95 -4.96 2.58 -4.89
CA PRO A 95 -3.59 2.18 -4.58
C PRO A 95 -3.49 1.60 -3.17
N PRO A 96 -3.20 0.30 -3.02
CA PRO A 96 -3.12 -0.34 -1.71
C PRO A 96 -1.79 -0.07 -1.03
N ILE A 97 -1.83 0.05 0.29
CA ILE A 97 -0.66 0.14 1.16
C ILE A 97 -0.89 -0.73 2.40
N THR A 98 0.11 -1.49 2.78
CA THR A 98 0.05 -2.33 3.98
C THR A 98 1.38 -2.30 4.72
N ILE A 99 1.34 -1.92 6.00
CA ILE A 99 2.49 -2.04 6.91
C ILE A 99 2.33 -3.36 7.68
N TRP A 100 3.24 -4.29 7.47
CA TRP A 100 3.11 -5.66 7.96
C TRP A 100 3.29 -5.79 9.47
N TYR A 101 4.17 -4.99 10.08
CA TYR A 101 4.58 -5.17 11.47
C TYR A 101 4.13 -4.03 12.37
N LYS A 102 3.61 -4.39 13.54
CA LYS A 102 3.03 -3.49 14.53
C LYS A 102 3.96 -2.34 14.93
N GLU A 103 5.25 -2.64 15.12
CA GLU A 103 6.25 -1.68 15.57
C GLU A 103 6.48 -0.51 14.60
N TYR A 104 6.07 -0.67 13.35
CA TYR A 104 6.23 0.36 12.31
C TYR A 104 4.91 1.09 11.99
N ARG A 105 3.83 0.78 12.71
CA ARG A 105 2.53 1.47 12.55
C ARG A 105 2.41 2.64 13.51
N GLY A 106 1.66 3.66 13.10
CA GLY A 106 1.39 4.83 13.95
C GLY A 106 2.58 5.76 14.15
N VAL A 107 3.62 5.64 13.34
CA VAL A 107 4.86 6.45 13.42
C VAL A 107 5.08 7.32 12.16
N GLY A 108 4.07 7.42 11.30
CA GLY A 108 4.10 8.30 10.13
C GLY A 108 4.64 7.69 8.84
N ILE A 109 5.04 6.43 8.84
CA ILE A 109 5.59 5.75 7.66
C ILE A 109 4.55 5.70 6.52
N GLY A 110 3.33 5.26 6.82
CA GLY A 110 2.25 5.17 5.83
C GLY A 110 1.97 6.51 5.15
N THR A 111 1.96 7.59 5.91
CA THR A 111 1.76 8.95 5.37
C THR A 111 2.88 9.35 4.42
N LYS A 112 4.14 9.09 4.78
CA LYS A 112 5.31 9.37 3.92
C LYS A 112 5.25 8.57 2.63
N VAL A 113 4.91 7.30 2.73
CA VAL A 113 4.78 6.41 1.57
C VAL A 113 3.67 6.91 0.63
N MET A 114 2.49 7.24 1.17
CA MET A 114 1.37 7.73 0.35
C MET A 114 1.67 9.08 -0.29
N LYS A 115 2.42 9.97 0.35
CA LYS A 115 2.91 11.20 -0.28
C LYS A 115 3.80 10.88 -1.49
N THR A 116 4.61 9.85 -1.39
CA THR A 116 5.46 9.38 -2.49
C THR A 116 4.63 8.79 -3.63
N VAL A 117 3.57 8.04 -3.32
CA VAL A 117 2.61 7.54 -4.30
C VAL A 117 1.96 8.69 -5.07
N ILE A 118 1.47 9.70 -4.35
CA ILE A 118 0.85 10.90 -4.94
C ILE A 118 1.84 11.62 -5.87
N LYS A 119 3.06 11.84 -5.40
CA LYS A 119 4.11 12.47 -6.20
C LYS A 119 4.39 11.69 -7.48
N ARG A 120 4.57 10.37 -7.37
CA ARG A 120 4.85 9.50 -8.52
C ARG A 120 3.72 9.52 -9.54
N LEU A 121 2.46 9.47 -9.09
CA LEU A 121 1.31 9.54 -9.99
C LEU A 121 1.23 10.87 -10.73
N LYS A 122 1.57 11.98 -10.08
CA LYS A 122 1.70 13.29 -10.76
C LYS A 122 2.78 13.26 -11.83
N GLU A 123 3.95 12.70 -11.52
CA GLU A 123 5.05 12.55 -12.49
C GLU A 123 4.63 11.70 -13.68
N LEU A 124 3.79 10.69 -13.44
CA LEU A 124 3.23 9.84 -14.50
C LEU A 124 2.08 10.51 -15.29
N GLY A 125 1.68 11.74 -14.91
CA GLY A 125 0.66 12.52 -15.60
C GLY A 125 -0.79 12.21 -15.23
N TYR A 126 -1.02 11.46 -14.15
CA TYR A 126 -2.38 11.22 -13.67
C TYR A 126 -2.94 12.49 -13.01
N GLU A 127 -4.25 12.67 -13.13
CA GLU A 127 -4.97 13.83 -12.59
C GLU A 127 -5.72 13.54 -11.30
N LYS A 128 -6.00 12.27 -11.05
CA LYS A 128 -6.79 11.82 -9.90
C LYS A 128 -6.36 10.44 -9.39
N ILE A 129 -6.60 10.22 -8.11
CA ILE A 129 -6.67 8.88 -7.51
C ILE A 129 -8.14 8.61 -7.22
N THR A 130 -8.69 7.54 -7.78
CA THR A 130 -10.12 7.20 -7.66
C THR A 130 -10.33 5.84 -7.02
N GLY A 131 -11.56 5.62 -6.53
CA GLY A 131 -11.98 4.30 -6.05
C GLY A 131 -11.18 3.77 -4.88
N THR A 132 -10.55 4.65 -4.09
CA THR A 132 -9.82 4.23 -2.88
C THR A 132 -10.81 3.77 -1.82
N THR A 133 -10.81 2.49 -1.54
CA THR A 133 -11.70 1.89 -0.54
C THR A 133 -10.97 1.72 0.78
N VAL A 134 -11.64 2.07 1.86
CA VAL A 134 -11.13 1.89 3.23
C VAL A 134 -12.25 1.29 4.07
N TYR A 135 -11.97 0.16 4.70
CA TYR A 135 -12.96 -0.46 5.60
C TYR A 135 -13.35 0.47 6.73
N LYS A 136 -14.62 0.46 7.10
CA LYS A 136 -15.18 1.36 8.14
C LYS A 136 -14.58 1.12 9.52
N TRP A 137 -14.00 -0.04 9.77
CA TRP A 137 -13.26 -0.36 10.99
C TRP A 137 -11.77 0.02 10.94
N ASN A 138 -11.22 0.34 9.77
CA ASN A 138 -9.83 0.75 9.61
C ASN A 138 -9.67 2.25 9.85
N LYS A 139 -9.72 2.66 11.13
CA LYS A 139 -9.68 4.08 11.53
C LYS A 139 -8.35 4.76 11.18
N SER A 140 -7.25 4.03 11.32
CA SER A 140 -5.92 4.55 11.00
C SER A 140 -5.80 4.95 9.53
N SER A 141 -6.29 4.10 8.62
CA SER A 141 -6.28 4.39 7.18
C SER A 141 -7.20 5.56 6.82
N GLN A 142 -8.38 5.64 7.42
CA GLN A 142 -9.29 6.78 7.24
C GLN A 142 -8.61 8.09 7.58
N LYS A 143 -7.99 8.17 8.76
CA LYS A 143 -7.28 9.37 9.21
C LYS A 143 -6.13 9.75 8.28
N MET A 144 -5.36 8.78 7.83
CA MET A 144 -4.25 9.01 6.89
C MET A 144 -4.75 9.59 5.57
N HIS A 145 -5.76 9.00 4.96
CA HIS A 145 -6.30 9.46 3.69
C HIS A 145 -6.92 10.86 3.82
N GLU A 146 -7.69 11.10 4.86
CA GLU A 146 -8.31 12.41 5.11
C GLU A 146 -7.25 13.51 5.35
N LYS A 147 -6.19 13.19 6.10
CA LYS A 147 -5.07 14.10 6.33
C LYS A 147 -4.32 14.45 5.04
N LEU A 148 -4.26 13.54 4.09
CA LEU A 148 -3.61 13.74 2.79
C LEU A 148 -4.50 14.49 1.79
N GLY A 149 -5.73 14.80 2.16
CA GLY A 149 -6.65 15.56 1.33
C GLY A 149 -7.63 14.71 0.51
N PHE A 150 -7.65 13.39 0.73
CA PHE A 150 -8.68 12.55 0.12
C PHE A 150 -10.05 12.92 0.65
N LEU A 151 -11.03 12.97 -0.25
CA LEU A 151 -12.42 13.27 0.09
C LEU A 151 -13.26 11.99 0.02
N LYS A 152 -14.04 11.78 1.06
CA LYS A 152 -15.03 10.70 1.08
C LYS A 152 -16.16 11.08 0.12
N ILE A 153 -16.32 10.30 -0.94
CA ILE A 153 -17.31 10.58 -1.99
C ILE A 153 -18.49 9.62 -1.97
N ASP A 154 -18.32 8.45 -1.37
CA ASP A 154 -19.36 7.42 -1.33
C ASP A 154 -19.07 6.42 -0.20
N GLU A 155 -19.98 5.49 0.02
CA GLU A 155 -19.83 4.37 0.92
C GLU A 155 -20.72 3.20 0.51
N ASN A 156 -20.33 2.00 0.94
CA ASN A 156 -21.17 0.80 0.91
C ASN A 156 -21.32 0.26 2.33
N GLY A 157 -21.78 -0.98 2.51
CA GLY A 157 -21.98 -1.57 3.84
C GLY A 157 -20.72 -1.57 4.71
N ASP A 158 -19.57 -1.91 4.12
CA ASP A 158 -18.33 -2.15 4.84
C ASP A 158 -17.25 -1.10 4.60
N GLU A 159 -17.37 -0.31 3.54
CA GLU A 159 -16.28 0.54 3.06
C GLU A 159 -16.71 1.98 2.84
N PHE A 160 -15.77 2.91 3.11
CA PHE A 160 -15.81 4.26 2.59
C PHE A 160 -15.03 4.32 1.29
N ILE A 161 -15.47 5.17 0.36
CA ILE A 161 -14.83 5.37 -0.93
C ILE A 161 -14.31 6.80 -1.00
N TYR A 162 -13.02 6.93 -1.28
CA TYR A 162 -12.30 8.21 -1.33
C TYR A 162 -11.77 8.52 -2.71
N GLU A 163 -11.57 9.79 -2.97
CA GLU A 163 -10.97 10.33 -4.19
C GLU A 163 -10.03 11.48 -3.85
N LEU A 164 -8.94 11.61 -4.62
CA LEU A 164 -8.01 12.72 -4.51
C LEU A 164 -7.74 13.31 -5.89
N THR A 165 -7.91 14.62 -6.03
CA THR A 165 -7.42 15.36 -7.21
C THR A 165 -5.94 15.66 -7.02
N LEU A 166 -5.14 15.30 -8.00
CA LEU A 166 -3.68 15.45 -7.97
C LEU A 166 -3.19 16.83 -8.42
#